data_557b1b1425338c6cb5e82467b259f294
#
_entry.id   557b1b1425338c6cb5e82467b259f294
#
_cell.length_a   1.000
_cell.length_b   1.000
_cell.length_c   1.000
_cell.angle_alpha   90.00
_cell.angle_beta   90.00
_cell.angle_gamma   90.00
#
_symmetry.space_group_name_H-M   'P 1'
#
loop_
_entity.id
_entity.type
_entity.pdbx_description
1 polymer ?
#
loop_
_entity_poly.entity_id
_entity_poly.type
_entity_poly.pdbx_seq_one_letter_code
_entity_poly.pdbx_strand_id
1 'polypeptide(L)'
;MKRVLKLVSSILLLSVIGGHLYADEKANVVKQGTIRGRIIDTSKQTLPGASIYIENLKTGVISDVNGFYTFANLNPGTYTVKVTYVGYAPVEMKITIPEGKTLERDVILNEGVELQEIVIGGAFQGQRIILLGVVGVDVHG
;
A
#
# COMPACT_ATOMS: atom_id res chain seq x y z
N MET A 1 -21.14 34.31 63.82
CA MET A 1 -20.41 34.58 62.59
C MET A 1 -19.18 33.71 62.33
N LYS A 2 -18.69 32.95 63.29
CA LYS A 2 -17.49 32.05 63.10
C LYS A 2 -17.78 30.72 62.40
N ARG A 3 -19.04 30.33 62.21
CA ARG A 3 -19.44 29.05 61.59
C ARG A 3 -19.56 29.09 60.06
N VAL A 4 -19.73 30.25 59.50
CA VAL A 4 -19.87 30.45 58.03
C VAL A 4 -18.52 30.45 57.34
N LEU A 5 -17.46 30.91 58.02
CA LEU A 5 -16.12 30.94 57.49
C LEU A 5 -15.50 29.54 57.29
N LYS A 6 -15.91 28.54 58.11
CA LYS A 6 -15.40 27.15 57.96
C LYS A 6 -16.03 26.39 56.79
N LEU A 7 -17.24 26.74 56.36
CA LEU A 7 -17.91 26.13 55.25
C LEU A 7 -17.36 26.64 53.90
N VAL A 8 -16.94 27.90 53.84
CA VAL A 8 -16.37 28.49 52.61
C VAL A 8 -14.97 27.95 52.36
N SER A 9 -14.19 27.67 53.42
CA SER A 9 -12.87 27.06 53.29
C SER A 9 -12.91 25.61 52.80
N SER A 10 -13.97 24.87 53.14
CA SER A 10 -14.12 23.46 52.72
C SER A 10 -14.51 23.35 51.24
N ILE A 11 -15.26 24.32 50.70
CA ILE A 11 -15.68 24.34 49.30
C ILE A 11 -14.50 24.76 48.39
N LEU A 12 -13.63 25.65 48.86
CA LEU A 12 -12.45 26.07 48.08
C LEU A 12 -11.40 24.95 47.98
N LEU A 13 -11.34 24.04 48.94
CA LEU A 13 -10.40 22.90 48.89
C LEU A 13 -10.84 21.82 47.90
N LEU A 14 -12.12 21.68 47.61
CA LEU A 14 -12.65 20.70 46.63
C LEU A 14 -12.42 21.14 45.18
N SER A 15 -12.27 22.43 44.93
CA SER A 15 -12.03 22.98 43.59
C SER A 15 -10.61 22.77 43.07
N VAL A 16 -9.65 22.54 43.97
CA VAL A 16 -8.22 22.36 43.60
C VAL A 16 -7.92 20.89 43.23
N ILE A 17 -8.74 19.94 43.64
CA ILE A 17 -8.53 18.50 43.35
C ILE A 17 -9.10 18.13 41.98
N GLY A 18 -10.00 18.93 41.39
CA GLY A 18 -10.59 18.68 40.07
C GLY A 18 -9.67 19.04 38.88
N GLY A 19 -8.54 19.70 39.12
CA GLY A 19 -7.66 20.20 38.06
C GLY A 19 -6.56 19.23 37.57
N HIS A 20 -6.45 18.07 38.17
CA HIS A 20 -5.32 17.15 37.87
C HIS A 20 -5.73 15.88 37.14
N LEU A 21 -6.96 15.79 36.66
CA LEU A 21 -7.45 14.61 35.91
C LEU A 21 -7.47 14.81 34.39
N TYR A 22 -6.89 15.88 33.87
CA TYR A 22 -6.56 15.93 32.48
C TYR A 22 -5.22 15.22 32.32
N ALA A 23 -5.27 13.88 32.17
CA ALA A 23 -4.17 13.16 31.63
C ALA A 23 -3.88 13.81 30.28
N ASP A 24 -2.70 14.38 30.13
CA ASP A 24 -2.13 14.82 28.88
C ASP A 24 -1.96 13.56 28.02
N GLU A 25 -3.04 13.20 27.32
CA GLU A 25 -3.03 12.14 26.36
C GLU A 25 -2.18 12.69 25.20
N LYS A 26 -0.87 12.46 25.31
CA LYS A 26 0.05 12.67 24.19
C LYS A 26 -0.51 11.84 23.05
N ALA A 27 -1.29 12.49 22.18
CA ALA A 27 -1.71 11.90 20.94
C ALA A 27 -0.42 11.40 20.25
N ASN A 28 -0.28 10.09 20.16
CA ASN A 28 0.85 9.46 19.49
C ASN A 28 0.67 9.77 18.00
N VAL A 29 1.23 10.90 17.56
CA VAL A 29 1.18 11.34 16.17
C VAL A 29 2.07 10.39 15.38
N VAL A 30 1.46 9.38 14.79
CA VAL A 30 2.13 8.45 13.88
C VAL A 30 2.60 9.23 12.67
N LYS A 31 3.91 9.31 12.46
CA LYS A 31 4.48 9.99 11.29
C LYS A 31 4.31 9.11 10.07
N GLN A 32 3.54 9.60 9.10
CA GLN A 32 3.29 8.92 7.84
C GLN A 32 4.57 8.86 7.00
N GLY A 33 4.74 7.77 6.26
CA GLY A 33 5.82 7.56 5.33
C GLY A 33 5.39 7.76 3.88
N THR A 34 6.35 7.68 2.99
CA THR A 34 6.16 7.79 1.54
C THR A 34 6.90 6.65 0.85
N ILE A 35 6.31 6.08 -0.17
CA ILE A 35 7.01 5.21 -1.12
C ILE A 35 7.04 5.89 -2.48
N ARG A 36 8.19 5.86 -3.12
CA ARG A 36 8.38 6.35 -4.49
C ARG A 36 9.38 5.48 -5.23
N GLY A 37 9.34 5.51 -6.53
CA GLY A 37 10.28 4.78 -7.37
C GLY A 37 9.94 4.92 -8.84
N ARG A 38 10.56 4.10 -9.64
CA ARG A 38 10.38 4.06 -11.07
C ARG A 38 9.97 2.66 -11.52
N ILE A 39 9.09 2.60 -12.50
CA ILE A 39 8.74 1.36 -13.18
C ILE A 39 9.55 1.30 -14.47
N ILE A 40 10.33 0.24 -14.60
CA ILE A 40 11.21 0.00 -15.77
C ILE A 40 11.06 -1.43 -16.25
N ASP A 41 11.49 -1.68 -17.48
CA ASP A 41 11.63 -3.04 -18.01
C ASP A 41 13.05 -3.59 -17.78
N THR A 42 13.30 -4.81 -18.24
CA THR A 42 14.62 -5.47 -18.18
C THR A 42 15.69 -4.77 -19.01
N SER A 43 15.29 -3.97 -20.00
CA SER A 43 16.16 -3.13 -20.85
C SER A 43 16.41 -1.75 -20.23
N LYS A 44 15.91 -1.52 -18.99
CA LYS A 44 15.94 -0.24 -18.26
C LYS A 44 15.14 0.89 -18.94
N GLN A 45 14.23 0.55 -19.84
CA GLN A 45 13.30 1.49 -20.42
C GLN A 45 12.18 1.80 -19.41
N THR A 46 11.83 3.07 -19.27
CA THR A 46 10.77 3.51 -18.38
C THR A 46 9.40 3.13 -18.93
N LEU A 47 8.50 2.72 -18.06
CA LEU A 47 7.15 2.29 -18.40
C LEU A 47 6.12 3.31 -17.87
N PRO A 48 5.77 4.32 -18.70
CA PRO A 48 4.70 5.26 -18.34
C PRO A 48 3.33 4.61 -18.46
N GLY A 49 2.44 4.94 -17.52
CA GLY A 49 1.08 4.40 -17.52
C GLY A 49 0.95 3.03 -16.86
N ALA A 50 2.00 2.52 -16.20
CA ALA A 50 1.90 1.31 -15.39
C ALA A 50 1.02 1.57 -14.15
N SER A 51 0.19 0.60 -13.80
CA SER A 51 -0.68 0.66 -12.63
C SER A 51 0.03 0.06 -11.41
N ILE A 52 0.12 0.83 -10.34
CA ILE A 52 0.66 0.42 -9.05
C ILE A 52 -0.48 0.44 -8.04
N TYR A 53 -0.82 -0.70 -7.46
CA TYR A 53 -1.96 -0.87 -6.57
C TYR A 53 -1.54 -1.41 -5.22
N ILE A 54 -2.02 -0.79 -4.14
CA ILE A 54 -1.82 -1.27 -2.76
C ILE A 54 -3.09 -2.00 -2.32
N GLU A 55 -3.01 -3.32 -2.22
CA GLU A 55 -4.17 -4.18 -1.91
C GLU A 55 -4.78 -3.89 -0.55
N ASN A 56 -3.94 -3.72 0.46
CA ASN A 56 -4.37 -3.45 1.84
C ASN A 56 -5.18 -2.14 1.98
N LEU A 57 -4.90 -1.15 1.14
CA LEU A 57 -5.55 0.16 1.17
C LEU A 57 -6.60 0.33 0.07
N LYS A 58 -6.70 -0.62 -0.85
CA LYS A 58 -7.58 -0.57 -2.05
C LYS A 58 -7.39 0.74 -2.83
N THR A 59 -6.15 1.20 -2.94
CA THR A 59 -5.79 2.42 -3.64
C THR A 59 -4.66 2.18 -4.63
N GLY A 60 -4.61 2.97 -5.69
CA GLY A 60 -3.59 2.84 -6.73
C GLY A 60 -3.19 4.18 -7.32
N VAL A 61 -2.03 4.19 -7.94
CA VAL A 61 -1.51 5.28 -8.75
C VAL A 61 -1.03 4.75 -10.09
N ILE A 62 -0.81 5.64 -11.03
CA ILE A 62 -0.28 5.33 -12.36
C ILE A 62 1.08 6.02 -12.49
N SER A 63 2.06 5.32 -13.07
CA SER A 63 3.37 5.90 -13.34
C SER A 63 3.27 7.04 -14.36
N ASP A 64 4.04 8.10 -14.13
CA ASP A 64 4.08 9.28 -14.98
C ASP A 64 4.83 9.02 -16.30
N VAL A 65 4.98 10.07 -17.13
CA VAL A 65 5.65 10.02 -18.44
C VAL A 65 7.13 9.57 -18.36
N ASN A 66 7.75 9.68 -17.18
CA ASN A 66 9.11 9.24 -16.91
C ASN A 66 9.15 7.90 -16.16
N GLY A 67 8.01 7.26 -15.98
CA GLY A 67 7.85 6.00 -15.25
C GLY A 67 7.89 6.13 -13.74
N PHE A 68 7.87 7.33 -13.15
CA PHE A 68 7.86 7.52 -11.71
C PHE A 68 6.48 7.30 -11.09
N TYR A 69 6.46 6.77 -9.88
CA TYR A 69 5.27 6.66 -9.06
C TYR A 69 5.54 7.13 -7.63
N THR A 70 4.52 7.59 -6.94
CA THR A 70 4.60 8.04 -5.56
C THR A 70 3.30 7.75 -4.81
N PHE A 71 3.42 7.12 -3.64
CA PHE A 71 2.37 7.06 -2.62
C PHE A 71 2.84 7.82 -1.40
N ALA A 72 2.16 8.91 -1.08
CA ALA A 72 2.42 9.71 0.11
C ALA A 72 1.42 9.38 1.23
N ASN A 73 1.74 9.84 2.44
CA ASN A 73 0.84 9.75 3.60
C ASN A 73 0.42 8.31 3.95
N LEU A 74 1.35 7.37 3.84
CA LEU A 74 1.14 5.99 4.25
C LEU A 74 1.46 5.82 5.73
N ASN A 75 0.58 5.16 6.47
CA ASN A 75 0.89 4.77 7.83
C ASN A 75 2.05 3.76 7.84
N PRO A 76 2.91 3.76 8.87
CA PRO A 76 3.93 2.73 9.00
C PRO A 76 3.31 1.34 9.01
N GLY A 77 3.91 0.39 8.30
CA GLY A 77 3.37 -0.96 8.19
C GLY A 77 3.81 -1.68 6.92
N THR A 78 3.37 -2.91 6.78
CA THR A 78 3.67 -3.75 5.61
C THR A 78 2.47 -3.79 4.68
N TYR A 79 2.73 -3.51 3.41
CA TYR A 79 1.73 -3.44 2.35
C TYR A 79 2.06 -4.42 1.23
N THR A 80 1.01 -5.01 0.66
CA THR A 80 1.13 -5.78 -0.58
C THR A 80 0.87 -4.84 -1.75
N VAL A 81 1.89 -4.68 -2.59
CA VAL A 81 1.87 -3.80 -3.77
C VAL A 81 1.88 -4.66 -5.03
N LYS A 82 0.91 -4.46 -5.88
CA LYS A 82 0.80 -5.10 -7.19
C LYS A 82 1.06 -4.09 -8.29
N VAL A 83 1.94 -4.44 -9.22
CA VAL A 83 2.27 -3.60 -10.38
C VAL A 83 1.89 -4.35 -11.64
N THR A 84 1.15 -3.68 -12.52
CA THR A 84 0.67 -4.23 -13.80
C THR A 84 0.91 -3.25 -14.94
N TYR A 85 1.24 -3.79 -16.09
CA TYR A 85 1.37 -3.04 -17.34
C TYR A 85 1.04 -3.93 -18.52
N VAL A 86 0.44 -3.37 -19.57
CA VAL A 86 0.01 -4.13 -20.75
C VAL A 86 1.23 -4.75 -21.44
N GLY A 87 1.21 -6.05 -21.70
CA GLY A 87 2.31 -6.79 -22.32
C GLY A 87 3.41 -7.24 -21.34
N TYR A 88 3.25 -7.01 -20.03
CA TYR A 88 4.21 -7.39 -19.02
C TYR A 88 3.58 -8.31 -17.97
N ALA A 89 4.41 -9.20 -17.43
CA ALA A 89 4.00 -10.04 -16.32
C ALA A 89 3.75 -9.18 -15.07
N PRO A 90 2.64 -9.37 -14.34
CA PRO A 90 2.37 -8.63 -13.11
C PRO A 90 3.41 -8.98 -12.04
N VAL A 91 3.81 -7.96 -11.27
CA VAL A 91 4.71 -8.12 -10.12
C VAL A 91 3.96 -7.81 -8.85
N GLU A 92 4.04 -8.71 -7.89
CA GLU A 92 3.51 -8.51 -6.54
C GLU A 92 4.65 -8.57 -5.53
N MET A 93 4.69 -7.61 -4.61
CA MET A 93 5.73 -7.51 -3.60
C MET A 93 5.20 -7.01 -2.27
N LYS A 94 5.82 -7.44 -1.18
CA LYS A 94 5.58 -6.89 0.15
C LYS A 94 6.59 -5.80 0.45
N ILE A 95 6.11 -4.64 0.88
CA ILE A 95 6.93 -3.47 1.19
C ILE A 95 6.60 -2.99 2.60
N THR A 96 7.62 -2.79 3.42
CA THR A 96 7.46 -2.22 4.76
C THR A 96 7.82 -0.74 4.73
N ILE A 97 6.86 0.10 5.10
CA ILE A 97 7.01 1.55 5.19
C ILE A 97 7.43 1.89 6.62
N PRO A 98 8.62 2.46 6.81
CA PRO A 98 9.07 2.94 8.11
C PRO A 98 8.39 4.27 8.47
N GLU A 99 8.28 4.52 9.77
CA GLU A 99 7.68 5.76 10.29
C GLU A 99 8.44 7.01 9.82
N GLY A 100 7.72 7.97 9.23
CA GLY A 100 8.23 9.29 8.85
C GLY A 100 9.30 9.30 7.77
N LYS A 101 9.50 8.20 7.05
CA LYS A 101 10.56 8.08 6.04
C LYS A 101 10.01 7.89 4.63
N THR A 102 10.83 8.28 3.67
CA THR A 102 10.61 7.96 2.26
C THR A 102 11.40 6.71 1.91
N LEU A 103 10.70 5.71 1.38
CA LEU A 103 11.28 4.50 0.82
C LEU A 103 11.35 4.64 -0.71
N GLU A 104 12.53 4.47 -1.27
CA GLU A 104 12.71 4.39 -2.72
C GLU A 104 12.69 2.93 -3.17
N ARG A 105 11.82 2.62 -4.12
CA ARG A 105 11.67 1.27 -4.66
C ARG A 105 11.37 1.29 -6.15
N ASP A 106 12.37 0.98 -6.95
CA ASP A 106 12.20 0.74 -8.38
C ASP A 106 11.65 -0.67 -8.60
N VAL A 107 10.79 -0.81 -9.61
CA VAL A 107 10.17 -2.08 -9.97
C VAL A 107 10.54 -2.41 -11.42
N ILE A 108 11.06 -3.62 -11.61
CA ILE A 108 11.41 -4.14 -12.94
C ILE A 108 10.30 -5.09 -13.36
N LEU A 109 9.68 -4.81 -14.49
CA LEU A 109 8.71 -5.68 -15.13
C LEU A 109 9.38 -6.48 -16.22
N ASN A 110 9.04 -7.77 -16.32
CA ASN A 110 9.44 -8.64 -17.41
C ASN A 110 8.34 -8.64 -18.47
N GLU A 111 8.72 -8.58 -19.73
CA GLU A 111 7.79 -8.85 -20.81
C GLU A 111 7.20 -10.24 -20.60
N GLY A 112 5.89 -10.35 -20.67
CA GLY A 112 5.19 -11.60 -20.44
C GLY A 112 3.84 -11.56 -21.11
N VAL A 113 3.42 -12.72 -21.58
CA VAL A 113 2.05 -12.93 -22.03
C VAL A 113 1.19 -13.12 -20.78
N GLU A 114 0.17 -12.30 -20.57
CA GLU A 114 -0.86 -12.59 -19.58
C GLU A 114 -1.51 -13.94 -19.98
N LEU A 115 -1.23 -14.97 -19.18
CA LEU A 115 -1.86 -16.27 -19.36
C LEU A 115 -3.33 -16.12 -18.97
N GLN A 116 -4.21 -15.88 -19.95
CA GLN A 116 -5.63 -15.97 -19.72
C GLN A 116 -5.98 -17.43 -19.47
N GLU A 117 -6.55 -17.71 -18.31
CA GLU A 117 -7.13 -19.02 -18.03
C GLU A 117 -8.34 -19.21 -18.97
N ILE A 118 -8.13 -19.97 -20.04
CA ILE A 118 -9.24 -20.37 -20.91
C ILE A 118 -9.94 -21.54 -20.23
N VAL A 119 -11.07 -21.28 -19.60
CA VAL A 119 -11.96 -22.34 -19.14
C VAL A 119 -12.68 -22.91 -20.35
N ILE A 120 -12.20 -24.05 -20.85
CA ILE A 120 -12.93 -24.81 -21.86
C ILE A 120 -14.12 -25.51 -21.17
N GLY A 121 -15.31 -24.95 -21.37
CA GLY A 121 -16.53 -25.46 -20.73
C GLY A 121 -16.88 -26.88 -21.09
N GLY A 122 -17.33 -27.64 -20.12
CA GLY A 122 -18.45 -28.58 -20.20
C GLY A 122 -18.14 -30.05 -20.20
N ALA A 123 -16.93 -30.59 -20.36
CA ALA A 123 -16.80 -32.06 -20.44
C ALA A 123 -15.65 -32.71 -19.64
N PHE A 124 -14.82 -31.94 -19.01
CA PHE A 124 -13.71 -32.49 -18.22
C PHE A 124 -13.82 -32.04 -16.76
N GLN A 125 -14.20 -32.97 -15.93
CA GLN A 125 -14.22 -32.80 -14.49
C GLN A 125 -12.82 -32.52 -13.98
N GLY A 126 -12.57 -31.31 -13.55
CA GLY A 126 -11.51 -30.98 -12.59
C GLY A 126 -10.09 -30.90 -13.11
N GLN A 127 -9.82 -30.99 -14.40
CA GLN A 127 -8.47 -30.75 -14.92
C GLN A 127 -8.32 -29.34 -15.44
N ARG A 128 -7.54 -28.55 -14.71
CA ARG A 128 -7.06 -27.25 -15.19
C ARG A 128 -5.96 -27.49 -16.20
N ILE A 129 -6.27 -27.36 -17.48
CA ILE A 129 -5.25 -27.36 -18.53
C ILE A 129 -4.71 -25.94 -18.61
N ILE A 130 -3.49 -25.75 -18.10
CA ILE A 130 -2.72 -24.54 -18.35
C ILE A 130 -2.11 -24.71 -19.73
N LEU A 131 -2.73 -24.12 -20.75
CA LEU A 131 -2.11 -23.98 -22.05
C LEU A 131 -1.07 -22.88 -21.96
N LEU A 132 0.19 -23.25 -21.73
CA LEU A 132 1.33 -22.44 -22.06
C LEU A 132 1.30 -22.22 -23.56
N GLY A 133 0.98 -20.99 -24.00
CA GLY A 133 0.98 -20.63 -25.41
C GLY A 133 2.37 -20.88 -25.98
N VAL A 134 2.52 -21.99 -26.68
CA VAL A 134 3.69 -22.22 -27.51
C VAL A 134 3.54 -21.32 -28.73
N VAL A 135 4.27 -20.23 -28.71
CA VAL A 135 4.47 -19.41 -29.88
C VAL A 135 5.25 -20.24 -30.90
N GLY A 136 4.61 -20.52 -32.03
CA GLY A 136 5.25 -20.84 -33.28
C GLY A 136 5.86 -22.24 -33.36
N VAL A 137 5.03 -23.21 -33.65
CA VAL A 137 5.52 -24.37 -34.42
C VAL A 137 5.28 -24.02 -35.90
N ASP A 138 6.32 -23.57 -36.54
CA ASP A 138 6.39 -23.54 -38.00
C ASP A 138 6.41 -24.99 -38.47
N VAL A 139 5.25 -25.48 -38.85
CA VAL A 139 5.15 -26.79 -39.51
C VAL A 139 5.37 -26.55 -41.01
N HIS A 140 6.63 -26.51 -41.42
CA HIS A 140 6.98 -26.76 -42.77
C HIS A 140 7.00 -28.28 -42.99
N GLY A 141 5.91 -28.78 -43.49
CA GLY A 141 5.83 -30.11 -44.07
C GLY A 141 5.76 -30.00 -45.56
#